data_18ee02f4b1731e1ca40f6904e7917fcd
#
_entry.id   18ee02f4b1731e1ca40f6904e7917fcd
#
_cell.length_a   1.000
_cell.length_b   1.000
_cell.length_c   1.000
_cell.angle_alpha   90.00
_cell.angle_beta   90.00
_cell.angle_gamma   90.00
#
_symmetry.space_group_name_H-M   'P 1'
#
loop_
_entity.id
_entity.type
_entity.pdbx_description
1 polymer ?
#
loop_
_entity_poly.entity_id
_entity_poly.type
_entity_poly.pdbx_seq_one_letter_code
_entity_poly.pdbx_strand_id
1 'polypeptide(L)'
;EIVFDEVNDHLEGEGRQDDAEHRAEVDGQVRSSIKSDFLFDSIVKAEDIQVNEIELTEYLIRMSQRYGMGPEQFAQELQKAGQIGQLVAEVSRAKALAVVLERVKVSDKSGNVINLEELRPKAPEAPEAE
;
A
#
# COMPACT_ATOMS: atom_id res chain seq x y z
N GLU A 1 -15.87 0.36 17.06
CA GLU A 1 -16.33 1.70 16.61
C GLU A 1 -15.79 1.97 15.19
N ILE A 2 -14.47 2.03 14.97
CA ILE A 2 -13.86 2.29 13.64
C ILE A 2 -14.39 1.34 12.55
N VAL A 3 -14.40 0.02 12.79
CA VAL A 3 -14.91 -0.96 11.83
C VAL A 3 -16.38 -0.73 11.49
N PHE A 4 -17.18 -0.38 12.49
CA PHE A 4 -18.61 -0.14 12.31
C PHE A 4 -18.86 1.11 11.47
N ASP A 5 -18.11 2.16 11.70
CA ASP A 5 -18.22 3.42 10.97
C ASP A 5 -17.81 3.23 9.51
N GLU A 6 -16.64 2.62 9.24
CA GLU A 6 -16.19 2.34 7.87
C GLU A 6 -17.15 1.44 7.08
N VAL A 7 -17.72 0.41 7.72
CA VAL A 7 -18.70 -0.48 7.08
C VAL A 7 -19.98 0.28 6.74
N ASN A 8 -20.45 1.13 7.65
CA ASN A 8 -21.66 1.92 7.40
C ASN A 8 -21.45 2.94 6.28
N ASP A 9 -20.35 3.68 6.29
CA ASP A 9 -20.02 4.67 5.26
C ASP A 9 -19.94 4.02 3.88
N HIS A 10 -19.34 2.83 3.79
CA HIS A 10 -19.27 2.07 2.55
C HIS A 10 -20.67 1.68 2.04
N LEU A 11 -21.49 1.07 2.91
CA LEU A 11 -22.82 0.62 2.55
C LEU A 11 -23.77 1.78 2.21
N GLU A 12 -23.62 2.92 2.89
CA GLU A 12 -24.38 4.14 2.57
C GLU A 12 -24.00 4.69 1.19
N GLY A 13 -22.70 4.71 0.87
CA GLY A 13 -22.20 5.13 -0.43
C GLY A 13 -22.73 4.29 -1.59
N GLU A 14 -22.98 3.00 -1.35
CA GLU A 14 -23.55 2.08 -2.35
C GLU A 14 -25.08 1.97 -2.32
N GLY A 15 -25.75 2.54 -1.32
CA GLY A 15 -27.19 2.42 -1.13
C GLY A 15 -27.65 0.99 -0.75
N ARG A 16 -26.78 0.22 -0.09
CA ARG A 16 -26.97 -1.20 0.29
C ARG A 16 -27.01 -1.43 1.79
N GLN A 17 -27.52 -0.50 2.56
CA GLN A 17 -27.54 -0.54 4.03
C GLN A 17 -28.25 -1.78 4.60
N ASP A 18 -29.27 -2.29 3.89
CA ASP A 18 -30.09 -3.41 4.32
C ASP A 18 -29.57 -4.78 3.83
N ASP A 19 -28.46 -4.81 3.08
CA ASP A 19 -27.86 -6.05 2.57
C ASP A 19 -26.96 -6.69 3.63
N ALA A 20 -27.53 -7.62 4.38
CA ALA A 20 -26.85 -8.30 5.49
C ALA A 20 -25.66 -9.17 5.03
N GLU A 21 -25.73 -9.77 3.85
CA GLU A 21 -24.65 -10.60 3.31
C GLU A 21 -23.47 -9.72 2.89
N HIS A 22 -23.75 -8.65 2.15
CA HIS A 22 -22.74 -7.67 1.76
C HIS A 22 -22.12 -6.98 2.97
N ARG A 23 -22.91 -6.64 3.99
CA ARG A 23 -22.39 -6.10 5.26
C ARG A 23 -21.39 -7.03 5.93
N ALA A 24 -21.68 -8.33 5.97
CA ALA A 24 -20.78 -9.32 6.57
C ALA A 24 -19.47 -9.46 5.79
N GLU A 25 -19.53 -9.39 4.47
CA GLU A 25 -18.37 -9.40 3.59
C GLU A 25 -17.49 -8.16 3.82
N VAL A 26 -18.09 -6.97 3.79
CA VAL A 26 -17.38 -5.70 4.00
C VAL A 26 -16.79 -5.64 5.41
N ASP A 27 -17.50 -6.06 6.46
CA ASP A 27 -16.97 -6.15 7.83
C ASP A 27 -15.71 -7.03 7.88
N GLY A 28 -15.75 -8.19 7.21
CA GLY A 28 -14.60 -9.08 7.11
C GLY A 28 -13.40 -8.44 6.40
N GLN A 29 -13.64 -7.73 5.31
CA GLN A 29 -12.61 -7.02 4.55
C GLN A 29 -12.01 -5.87 5.37
N VAL A 30 -12.82 -5.03 5.99
CA VAL A 30 -12.38 -3.92 6.84
C VAL A 30 -11.55 -4.43 8.01
N ARG A 31 -12.00 -5.48 8.71
CA ARG A 31 -11.21 -6.10 9.80
C ARG A 31 -9.88 -6.64 9.33
N SER A 32 -9.85 -7.27 8.16
CA SER A 32 -8.62 -7.79 7.57
C SER A 32 -7.65 -6.67 7.20
N SER A 33 -8.15 -5.59 6.60
CA SER A 33 -7.37 -4.40 6.27
C SER A 33 -6.74 -3.77 7.52
N ILE A 34 -7.54 -3.50 8.55
CA ILE A 34 -7.07 -2.92 9.81
C ILE A 34 -6.01 -3.81 10.48
N LYS A 35 -6.21 -5.14 10.48
CA LYS A 35 -5.19 -6.07 11.01
C LYS A 35 -3.89 -6.00 10.24
N SER A 36 -3.95 -5.91 8.92
CA SER A 36 -2.77 -5.79 8.07
C SER A 36 -2.05 -4.47 8.32
N ASP A 37 -2.78 -3.37 8.48
CA ASP A 37 -2.22 -2.06 8.78
C ASP A 37 -1.48 -2.07 10.12
N PHE A 38 -2.08 -2.60 11.18
CA PHE A 38 -1.42 -2.74 12.48
C PHE A 38 -0.19 -3.65 12.43
N LEU A 39 -0.24 -4.71 11.64
CA LEU A 39 0.90 -5.61 11.44
C LEU A 39 2.05 -4.86 10.78
N PHE A 40 1.80 -4.16 9.67
CA PHE A 40 2.83 -3.38 8.98
C PHE A 40 3.36 -2.23 9.83
N ASP A 41 2.53 -1.52 10.56
CA ASP A 41 2.97 -0.48 11.48
C ASP A 41 3.88 -1.04 12.61
N SER A 42 3.59 -2.26 13.06
CA SER A 42 4.43 -2.96 14.03
C SER A 42 5.79 -3.36 13.42
N ILE A 43 5.81 -3.81 12.17
CA ILE A 43 7.04 -4.12 11.43
C ILE A 43 7.86 -2.85 11.18
N VAL A 44 7.22 -1.75 10.75
CA VAL A 44 7.88 -0.45 10.56
C VAL A 44 8.61 -0.02 11.83
N LYS A 45 7.98 -0.19 13.00
CA LYS A 45 8.58 0.14 14.29
C LYS A 45 9.70 -0.82 14.70
N ALA A 46 9.48 -2.13 14.52
CA ALA A 46 10.44 -3.16 14.94
C ALA A 46 11.72 -3.14 14.10
N GLU A 47 11.60 -2.82 12.82
CA GLU A 47 12.72 -2.77 11.85
C GLU A 47 13.33 -1.36 11.70
N ASP A 48 12.86 -0.38 12.49
CA ASP A 48 13.26 1.04 12.42
C ASP A 48 13.22 1.57 10.96
N ILE A 49 12.14 1.27 10.26
CA ILE A 49 12.00 1.64 8.85
C ILE A 49 11.73 3.14 8.77
N GLN A 50 12.68 3.86 8.18
CA GLN A 50 12.57 5.28 7.92
C GLN A 50 12.41 5.54 6.42
N VAL A 51 11.53 6.47 6.07
CA VAL A 51 11.34 6.95 4.70
C VAL A 51 12.22 8.16 4.51
N ASN A 52 13.10 8.11 3.51
CA ASN A 52 13.90 9.26 3.13
C ASN A 52 13.20 10.12 2.07
N GLU A 53 13.69 11.35 1.86
CA GLU A 53 13.10 12.29 0.91
C GLU A 53 13.13 11.80 -0.54
N ILE A 54 14.14 11.01 -0.90
CA ILE A 54 14.29 10.45 -2.26
C ILE A 54 13.21 9.44 -2.51
N GLU A 55 12.99 8.50 -1.59
CA GLU A 55 11.95 7.48 -1.70
C GLU A 55 10.55 8.10 -1.76
N LEU A 56 10.32 9.13 -0.96
CA LEU A 56 9.06 9.87 -0.97
C LEU A 56 8.85 10.58 -2.30
N THR A 57 9.88 11.20 -2.85
CA THR A 57 9.83 11.88 -4.15
C THR A 57 9.57 10.89 -5.28
N GLU A 58 10.26 9.76 -5.32
CA GLU A 58 10.03 8.71 -6.31
C GLU A 58 8.60 8.16 -6.24
N TYR A 59 8.09 7.97 -5.04
CA TYR A 59 6.71 7.53 -4.84
C TYR A 59 5.70 8.57 -5.35
N LEU A 60 5.92 9.85 -5.02
CA LEU A 60 5.12 10.97 -5.52
C LEU A 60 5.10 11.03 -7.05
N ILE A 61 6.25 10.91 -7.71
CA ILE A 61 6.35 10.88 -9.17
C ILE A 61 5.53 9.73 -9.76
N ARG A 62 5.67 8.54 -9.20
CA ARG A 62 4.94 7.35 -9.66
C ARG A 62 3.42 7.51 -9.50
N MET A 63 2.99 8.05 -8.36
CA MET A 63 1.57 8.28 -8.10
C MET A 63 1.01 9.41 -8.98
N SER A 64 1.73 10.50 -9.14
CA SER A 64 1.28 11.62 -10.00
C SER A 64 1.05 11.20 -11.45
N GLN A 65 1.91 10.32 -11.99
CA GLN A 65 1.74 9.72 -13.31
C GLN A 65 0.44 8.90 -13.41
N ARG A 66 0.10 8.17 -12.35
CA ARG A 66 -1.12 7.35 -12.29
C ARG A 66 -2.39 8.20 -12.31
N TYR A 67 -2.33 9.40 -11.71
CA TYR A 67 -3.43 10.36 -11.70
C TYR A 67 -3.38 11.35 -12.88
N GLY A 68 -2.40 11.25 -13.77
CA GLY A 68 -2.26 12.14 -14.92
C GLY A 68 -1.92 13.58 -14.55
N MET A 69 -1.31 13.79 -13.37
CA MET A 69 -0.92 15.10 -12.84
C MET A 69 0.59 15.27 -12.83
N GLY A 70 1.06 16.54 -12.81
CA GLY A 70 2.47 16.83 -12.54
C GLY A 70 2.83 16.54 -11.07
N PRO A 71 4.07 16.08 -10.76
CA PRO A 71 4.48 15.76 -9.40
C PRO A 71 4.32 16.92 -8.42
N GLU A 72 4.63 18.14 -8.83
CA GLU A 72 4.49 19.33 -8.00
C GLU A 72 3.04 19.66 -7.69
N GLN A 73 2.15 19.55 -8.70
CA GLN A 73 0.73 19.77 -8.52
C GLN A 73 0.14 18.73 -7.59
N PHE A 74 0.51 17.46 -7.77
CA PHE A 74 0.06 16.37 -6.91
C PHE A 74 0.51 16.55 -5.45
N ALA A 75 1.77 16.96 -5.23
CA ALA A 75 2.28 17.26 -3.89
C ALA A 75 1.53 18.42 -3.23
N GLN A 76 1.20 19.48 -3.98
CA GLN A 76 0.41 20.60 -3.47
C GLN A 76 -1.01 20.19 -3.07
N GLU A 77 -1.66 19.35 -3.87
CA GLU A 77 -3.00 18.83 -3.55
C GLU A 77 -2.98 17.98 -2.27
N LEU A 78 -2.00 17.08 -2.12
CA LEU A 78 -1.81 16.28 -0.91
C LEU A 78 -1.55 17.15 0.33
N GLN A 79 -0.74 18.22 0.16
CA GLN A 79 -0.47 19.15 1.25
C GLN A 79 -1.73 19.92 1.67
N LYS A 80 -2.51 20.41 0.71
CA LYS A 80 -3.79 21.10 0.98
C LYS A 80 -4.80 20.17 1.66
N ALA A 81 -4.83 18.90 1.25
CA ALA A 81 -5.70 17.89 1.85
C ALA A 81 -5.19 17.38 3.22
N GLY A 82 -4.00 17.78 3.68
CA GLY A 82 -3.41 17.27 4.92
C GLY A 82 -2.99 15.79 4.85
N GLN A 83 -2.81 15.23 3.66
CA GLN A 83 -2.58 13.80 3.43
C GLN A 83 -1.10 13.39 3.35
N ILE A 84 -0.17 14.32 3.56
CA ILE A 84 1.27 14.01 3.53
C ILE A 84 1.64 12.93 4.55
N GLY A 85 1.06 12.98 5.76
CA GLY A 85 1.30 11.96 6.79
C GLY A 85 0.84 10.56 6.36
N GLN A 86 -0.29 10.47 5.67
CA GLN A 86 -0.79 9.20 5.12
C GLN A 86 0.14 8.67 4.03
N LEU A 87 0.64 9.54 3.16
CA LEU A 87 1.59 9.17 2.13
C LEU A 87 2.88 8.58 2.73
N VAL A 88 3.43 9.22 3.76
CA VAL A 88 4.62 8.71 4.46
C VAL A 88 4.34 7.34 5.09
N ALA A 89 3.19 7.16 5.71
CA ALA A 89 2.78 5.88 6.28
C ALA A 89 2.66 4.78 5.21
N GLU A 90 2.10 5.11 4.05
CA GLU A 90 1.97 4.17 2.93
C GLU A 90 3.34 3.74 2.37
N VAL A 91 4.26 4.68 2.17
CA VAL A 91 5.64 4.37 1.75
C VAL A 91 6.35 3.51 2.79
N SER A 92 6.18 3.81 4.10
CA SER A 92 6.74 3.00 5.18
C SER A 92 6.21 1.57 5.16
N ARG A 93 4.92 1.38 4.95
CA ARG A 93 4.29 0.05 4.86
C ARG A 93 4.75 -0.72 3.62
N ALA A 94 4.88 -0.06 2.47
CA ALA A 94 5.43 -0.67 1.27
C ALA A 94 6.87 -1.15 1.48
N LYS A 95 7.67 -0.37 2.18
CA LYS A 95 9.03 -0.72 2.58
C LYS A 95 9.07 -1.90 3.56
N ALA A 96 8.17 -1.91 4.55
CA ALA A 96 8.00 -3.01 5.49
C ALA A 96 7.64 -4.32 4.76
N LEU A 97 6.74 -4.25 3.78
CA LEU A 97 6.38 -5.40 2.95
C LEU A 97 7.60 -5.93 2.17
N ALA A 98 8.42 -5.06 1.60
CA ALA A 98 9.64 -5.45 0.91
C ALA A 98 10.61 -6.19 1.84
N VAL A 99 10.83 -5.68 3.06
CA VAL A 99 11.67 -6.33 4.08
C VAL A 99 11.12 -7.71 4.46
N VAL A 100 9.81 -7.83 4.63
CA VAL A 100 9.17 -9.13 4.89
C VAL A 100 9.39 -10.10 3.74
N LEU A 101 9.18 -9.65 2.50
CA LEU A 101 9.34 -10.49 1.30
C LEU A 101 10.77 -10.98 1.10
N GLU A 102 11.77 -10.21 1.50
CA GLU A 102 13.18 -10.61 1.46
C GLU A 102 13.51 -11.73 2.47
N ARG A 103 12.77 -11.79 3.57
CA ARG A 103 13.01 -12.76 4.65
C ARG A 103 12.15 -14.02 4.58
N VAL A 104 11.01 -13.97 3.88
CA VAL A 104 10.11 -15.12 3.77
C VAL A 104 10.56 -16.08 2.69
N LYS A 105 10.41 -17.37 2.98
CA LYS A 105 10.54 -18.42 1.96
C LYS A 105 9.18 -18.63 1.32
N VAL A 106 9.04 -18.25 0.07
CA VAL A 106 7.84 -18.51 -0.71
C VAL A 106 7.99 -19.87 -1.40
N SER A 107 6.98 -20.72 -1.28
CA SER A 107 6.94 -22.01 -1.97
C SER A 107 5.63 -22.16 -2.74
N ASP A 108 5.69 -22.93 -3.83
CA ASP A 108 4.50 -23.33 -4.56
C ASP A 108 3.69 -24.40 -3.80
N LYS A 109 2.54 -24.80 -4.35
CA LYS A 109 1.69 -25.84 -3.76
C LYS A 109 2.38 -27.21 -3.69
N SER A 110 3.46 -27.42 -4.44
CA SER A 110 4.27 -28.64 -4.48
C SER A 110 5.45 -28.59 -3.49
N GLY A 111 5.64 -27.45 -2.80
CA GLY A 111 6.70 -27.24 -1.82
C GLY A 111 8.03 -26.76 -2.41
N ASN A 112 8.11 -26.44 -3.70
CA ASN A 112 9.31 -25.89 -4.31
C ASN A 112 9.48 -24.42 -3.89
N VAL A 113 10.67 -24.04 -3.46
CA VAL A 113 10.99 -22.66 -3.11
C VAL A 113 11.02 -21.82 -4.39
N ILE A 114 10.24 -20.73 -4.37
CA ILE A 114 10.18 -19.77 -5.47
C ILE A 114 11.22 -18.68 -5.22
N ASN A 115 12.10 -18.46 -6.20
CA ASN A 115 13.01 -17.34 -6.17
C ASN A 115 12.27 -16.05 -6.58
N LEU A 116 12.00 -15.17 -5.61
CA LEU A 116 11.27 -13.92 -5.85
C LEU A 116 12.07 -12.94 -6.72
N GLU A 117 13.40 -13.05 -6.77
CA GLU A 117 14.23 -12.18 -7.63
C GLU A 117 14.00 -12.44 -9.11
N GLU A 118 13.73 -13.70 -9.48
CA GLU A 118 13.42 -14.06 -10.86
C GLU A 118 12.06 -13.54 -11.33
N LEU A 119 11.17 -13.22 -10.38
CA LEU A 119 9.84 -12.66 -10.66
C LEU A 119 9.83 -11.14 -10.73
N ARG A 120 10.93 -10.48 -10.33
CA ARG A 120 11.03 -9.01 -10.45
C ARG A 120 11.06 -8.64 -11.93
N PRO A 121 10.23 -7.68 -12.39
CA PRO A 121 10.34 -7.18 -13.75
C PRO A 121 11.75 -6.63 -13.93
N LYS A 122 12.47 -7.13 -14.96
CA LYS A 122 13.76 -6.55 -15.34
C LYS A 122 13.55 -5.06 -15.61
N ALA A 123 14.36 -4.23 -14.96
CA ALA A 123 14.40 -2.82 -15.31
C ALA A 123 14.66 -2.71 -16.83
N PRO A 124 13.95 -1.80 -17.54
CA PRO A 124 14.25 -1.58 -18.95
C PRO A 124 15.73 -1.23 -19.08
N GLU A 125 16.46 -1.99 -19.89
CA GLU A 125 17.83 -1.66 -20.21
C GLU A 125 17.87 -0.22 -20.75
N ALA A 126 18.66 0.61 -20.12
CA ALA A 126 18.90 1.94 -20.63
C ALA A 126 19.46 1.80 -22.05
N PRO A 127 18.95 2.59 -23.04
CA PRO A 127 19.51 2.55 -24.39
C PRO A 127 21.00 2.85 -24.30
N GLU A 128 21.82 1.94 -24.84
CA GLU A 128 23.24 2.19 -25.02
C GLU A 128 23.37 3.47 -25.86
N ALA A 129 24.02 4.47 -25.28
CA ALA A 129 24.32 5.71 -25.99
C ALA A 129 25.40 5.38 -27.04
N GLU A 130 25.03 5.47 -28.33
CA GLU A 130 25.97 5.59 -29.44
C GLU A 130 26.60 6.98 -29.47
#